data_2d4a66bce7bfdd3319a5c4d8e9cfc435
#
_entry.id   2d4a66bce7bfdd3319a5c4d8e9cfc435
#
_cell.length_a   1.000
_cell.length_b   1.000
_cell.length_c   1.000
_cell.angle_alpha   90.00
_cell.angle_beta   90.00
_cell.angle_gamma   90.00
#
_symmetry.space_group_name_H-M   'P 1'
#
loop_
_entity.id
_entity.type
_entity.pdbx_description
1 polymer ?
#
loop_
_entity_poly.entity_id
_entity_poly.type
_entity_poly.pdbx_seq_one_letter_code
_entity_poly.pdbx_strand_id
1 'polypeptide(L)'
;FQKIKPNVFDKIVEMLIEEGCLKRVDEFLCTPQYQVKKDTRYDKVSGILLDTFTNAKYDFVRYSEIDFKGTVKETADDILNILLEEQKIVKVTEDMYTLTEYMERAKELIQEHLKGEPVITIAQVRDMFDTSRKSAKPIIEYMDSIKVTKKTGAESERVAY
;
A
#
# COMPACT_ATOMS: atom_id res chain seq x y z
N PHE A 1 -0.77 -42.31 8.70
CA PHE A 1 -1.03 -40.91 9.05
C PHE A 1 -2.51 -40.74 9.30
N GLN A 2 -2.95 -40.48 10.55
CA GLN A 2 -4.34 -40.12 10.85
C GLN A 2 -4.64 -38.78 10.20
N LYS A 3 -5.71 -38.71 9.38
CA LYS A 3 -6.17 -37.45 8.80
C LYS A 3 -6.71 -36.54 9.92
N ILE A 4 -5.97 -35.48 10.23
CA ILE A 4 -6.43 -34.43 11.14
C ILE A 4 -7.65 -33.73 10.49
N LYS A 5 -8.71 -33.52 11.25
CA LYS A 5 -9.90 -32.79 10.73
C LYS A 5 -9.49 -31.33 10.44
N PRO A 6 -9.95 -30.71 9.33
CA PRO A 6 -9.56 -29.36 8.94
C PRO A 6 -9.67 -28.34 10.08
N ASN A 7 -10.78 -28.33 10.80
CA ASN A 7 -11.03 -27.42 11.92
C ASN A 7 -10.05 -27.60 13.12
N VAL A 8 -9.45 -28.79 13.30
CA VAL A 8 -8.44 -29.04 14.31
C VAL A 8 -7.09 -28.53 13.82
N PHE A 9 -6.79 -28.72 12.54
CA PHE A 9 -5.60 -28.19 11.91
C PHE A 9 -5.54 -26.66 12.00
N ASP A 10 -6.62 -25.97 11.64
CA ASP A 10 -6.70 -24.50 11.68
C ASP A 10 -6.47 -23.98 13.10
N LYS A 11 -7.07 -24.60 14.12
CA LYS A 11 -6.84 -24.22 15.52
C LYS A 11 -5.39 -24.42 15.98
N ILE A 12 -4.75 -25.51 15.56
CA ILE A 12 -3.33 -25.74 15.87
C ILE A 12 -2.46 -24.67 15.22
N VAL A 13 -2.75 -24.30 13.97
CA VAL A 13 -2.04 -23.22 13.26
C VAL A 13 -2.20 -21.90 13.98
N GLU A 14 -3.42 -21.54 14.39
CA GLU A 14 -3.70 -20.31 15.15
C GLU A 14 -2.90 -20.29 16.47
N MET A 15 -2.94 -21.38 17.25
CA MET A 15 -2.16 -21.49 18.49
C MET A 15 -0.66 -21.30 18.24
N LEU A 16 -0.10 -21.92 17.21
CA LEU A 16 1.33 -21.80 16.89
C LEU A 16 1.69 -20.39 16.42
N ILE A 17 0.77 -19.65 15.81
CA ILE A 17 0.96 -18.25 15.46
C ILE A 17 0.91 -17.37 16.73
N GLU A 18 -0.06 -17.59 17.61
CA GLU A 18 -0.18 -16.88 18.89
C GLU A 18 1.03 -17.10 19.81
N GLU A 19 1.55 -18.32 19.84
CA GLU A 19 2.78 -18.67 20.59
C GLU A 19 4.08 -18.15 19.93
N GLY A 20 3.96 -17.51 18.73
CA GLY A 20 5.13 -17.02 17.99
C GLY A 20 6.00 -18.10 17.38
N CYS A 21 5.53 -19.35 17.29
CA CYS A 21 6.23 -20.46 16.66
C CYS A 21 6.13 -20.44 15.13
N LEU A 22 5.05 -19.88 14.61
CA LEU A 22 4.80 -19.68 13.19
C LEU A 22 4.36 -18.24 12.92
N LYS A 23 4.56 -17.78 11.70
CA LYS A 23 3.92 -16.58 11.14
C LYS A 23 3.28 -16.93 9.81
N ARG A 24 2.21 -16.23 9.47
CA ARG A 24 1.57 -16.32 8.17
C ARG A 24 2.12 -15.21 7.27
N VAL A 25 2.52 -15.59 6.06
CA VAL A 25 2.92 -14.66 4.99
C VAL A 25 2.09 -15.09 3.78
N ASP A 26 1.10 -14.29 3.41
CA ASP A 26 0.07 -14.60 2.43
C ASP A 26 -0.61 -15.95 2.71
N GLU A 27 -0.53 -16.91 1.78
CA GLU A 27 -1.09 -18.25 1.90
C GLU A 27 -0.13 -19.25 2.58
N PHE A 28 1.10 -18.82 2.92
CA PHE A 28 2.14 -19.69 3.45
C PHE A 28 2.30 -19.54 4.96
N LEU A 29 2.63 -20.66 5.60
CA LEU A 29 3.10 -20.71 6.98
C LEU A 29 4.61 -20.83 7.00
N CYS A 30 5.28 -19.98 7.75
CA CYS A 30 6.72 -19.99 7.87
C CYS A 30 7.17 -19.82 9.33
N THR A 31 8.43 -20.14 9.61
CA THR A 31 9.02 -19.87 10.93
C THR A 31 9.19 -18.37 11.13
N PRO A 32 9.17 -17.86 12.39
CA PRO A 32 9.35 -16.43 12.67
C PRO A 32 10.65 -15.87 12.09
N GLN A 33 11.71 -16.69 12.04
CA GLN A 33 13.02 -16.30 11.52
C GLN A 33 13.09 -16.34 9.98
N TYR A 34 12.06 -16.88 9.30
CA TYR A 34 12.06 -16.91 7.85
C TYR A 34 12.08 -15.48 7.29
N GLN A 35 13.11 -15.19 6.54
CA GLN A 35 13.24 -13.97 5.76
C GLN A 35 13.33 -14.37 4.30
N VAL A 36 12.58 -13.71 3.45
CA VAL A 36 12.73 -13.88 2.00
C VAL A 36 14.17 -13.51 1.65
N LYS A 37 14.89 -14.43 1.01
CA LYS A 37 16.25 -14.14 0.56
C LYS A 37 16.18 -13.04 -0.50
N LYS A 38 16.66 -11.86 -0.14
CA LYS A 38 16.85 -10.75 -1.06
C LYS A 38 18.03 -11.11 -1.97
N ASP A 39 17.70 -11.60 -3.16
CA ASP A 39 18.69 -11.91 -4.20
C ASP A 39 18.84 -10.71 -5.16
N THR A 40 19.72 -10.84 -6.13
CA THR A 40 19.94 -9.82 -7.17
C THR A 40 18.68 -9.45 -7.95
N ARG A 41 17.66 -10.33 -8.01
CA ARG A 41 16.38 -10.07 -8.65
C ARG A 41 15.52 -9.16 -7.78
N TYR A 42 15.52 -9.43 -6.46
CA TYR A 42 14.86 -8.55 -5.48
C TYR A 42 15.45 -7.14 -5.56
N ASP A 43 16.78 -7.01 -5.51
CA ASP A 43 17.43 -5.69 -5.54
C ASP A 43 17.10 -4.93 -6.84
N LYS A 44 17.11 -5.63 -7.98
CA LYS A 44 16.76 -5.04 -9.27
C LYS A 44 15.31 -4.55 -9.32
N VAL A 45 14.35 -5.39 -8.96
CA VAL A 45 12.91 -5.07 -9.07
C VAL A 45 12.49 -4.07 -8.02
N SER A 46 12.93 -4.23 -6.77
CA SER A 46 12.66 -3.27 -5.70
C SER A 46 13.26 -1.90 -6.02
N GLY A 47 14.47 -1.86 -6.60
CA GLY A 47 15.07 -0.62 -7.09
C GLY A 47 14.20 0.06 -8.16
N ILE A 48 13.75 -0.67 -9.18
CA ILE A 48 12.86 -0.12 -10.23
C ILE A 48 11.56 0.43 -9.61
N LEU A 49 10.93 -0.31 -8.70
CA LEU A 49 9.69 0.12 -8.05
C LEU A 49 9.90 1.39 -7.22
N LEU A 50 10.88 1.37 -6.31
CA LEU A 50 11.15 2.49 -5.42
C LEU A 50 11.59 3.73 -6.19
N ASP A 51 12.45 3.60 -7.21
CA ASP A 51 12.86 4.71 -8.06
C ASP A 51 11.68 5.28 -8.85
N THR A 52 10.81 4.41 -9.39
CA THR A 52 9.61 4.83 -10.12
C THR A 52 8.68 5.64 -9.21
N PHE A 53 8.40 5.15 -8.01
CA PHE A 53 7.51 5.84 -7.08
C PHE A 53 8.14 7.11 -6.50
N THR A 54 9.46 7.13 -6.25
CA THR A 54 10.19 8.31 -5.81
C THR A 54 10.13 9.43 -6.85
N ASN A 55 10.31 9.08 -8.14
CA ASN A 55 10.28 10.06 -9.23
C ASN A 55 8.86 10.54 -9.52
N ALA A 56 7.86 9.67 -9.40
CA ALA A 56 6.46 10.00 -9.63
C ALA A 56 5.87 10.88 -8.53
N LYS A 57 6.35 10.75 -7.28
CA LYS A 57 5.82 11.46 -6.10
C LYS A 57 4.30 11.26 -5.99
N TYR A 58 3.53 12.33 -6.24
CA TYR A 58 2.06 12.34 -6.19
C TYR A 58 1.40 12.17 -7.56
N ASP A 59 2.18 12.05 -8.66
CA ASP A 59 1.67 11.67 -9.99
C ASP A 59 1.83 10.16 -10.17
N PHE A 60 0.87 9.40 -9.65
CA PHE A 60 0.95 7.94 -9.57
C PHE A 60 1.10 7.28 -10.93
N VAL A 61 2.10 6.43 -11.05
CA VAL A 61 2.29 5.52 -12.19
C VAL A 61 1.49 4.23 -11.92
N ARG A 62 0.87 3.70 -12.96
CA ARG A 62 0.21 2.39 -12.86
C ARG A 62 1.24 1.28 -12.80
N TYR A 63 1.06 0.35 -11.89
CA TYR A 63 1.93 -0.81 -11.76
C TYR A 63 2.00 -1.62 -13.07
N SER A 64 0.88 -1.77 -13.76
CA SER A 64 0.78 -2.43 -15.06
C SER A 64 1.59 -1.76 -16.20
N GLU A 65 1.98 -0.49 -16.03
CA GLU A 65 2.77 0.28 -17.01
C GLU A 65 4.27 0.26 -16.71
N ILE A 66 4.71 -0.36 -15.59
CA ILE A 66 6.12 -0.40 -15.19
C ILE A 66 6.86 -1.49 -15.99
N ASP A 67 7.96 -1.10 -16.65
CA ASP A 67 8.86 -2.05 -17.32
C ASP A 67 9.90 -2.62 -16.36
N PHE A 68 9.79 -3.89 -16.05
CA PHE A 68 10.72 -4.62 -15.18
C PHE A 68 11.93 -5.18 -15.90
N LYS A 69 12.23 -4.72 -17.12
CA LYS A 69 13.43 -5.06 -17.92
C LYS A 69 13.67 -6.57 -18.04
N GLY A 70 12.64 -7.29 -18.46
CA GLY A 70 12.68 -8.74 -18.71
C GLY A 70 12.55 -9.62 -17.47
N THR A 71 12.20 -9.08 -16.32
CA THR A 71 11.80 -9.88 -15.14
C THR A 71 10.39 -10.41 -15.35
N VAL A 72 10.17 -11.67 -14.97
CA VAL A 72 8.84 -12.30 -15.03
C VAL A 72 7.89 -11.59 -14.07
N LYS A 73 6.63 -11.41 -14.52
CA LYS A 73 5.64 -10.63 -13.77
C LYS A 73 5.39 -11.20 -12.36
N GLU A 74 5.28 -12.52 -12.23
CA GLU A 74 5.09 -13.19 -10.94
C GLU A 74 6.19 -12.83 -9.94
N THR A 75 7.44 -12.74 -10.38
CA THR A 75 8.56 -12.30 -9.52
C THR A 75 8.42 -10.84 -9.10
N ALA A 76 7.91 -9.98 -10.00
CA ALA A 76 7.67 -8.58 -9.67
C ALA A 76 6.51 -8.41 -8.69
N ASP A 77 5.44 -9.20 -8.85
CA ASP A 77 4.29 -9.24 -7.95
C ASP A 77 4.71 -9.70 -6.53
N ASP A 78 5.54 -10.75 -6.42
CA ASP A 78 6.08 -11.21 -5.13
C ASP A 78 6.89 -10.11 -4.42
N ILE A 79 7.74 -9.40 -5.18
CA ILE A 79 8.56 -8.32 -4.62
C ILE A 79 7.72 -7.11 -4.23
N LEU A 80 6.67 -6.78 -5.00
CA LEU A 80 5.70 -5.76 -4.65
C LEU A 80 5.03 -6.09 -3.31
N ASN A 81 4.59 -7.34 -3.13
CA ASN A 81 3.97 -7.80 -1.87
C ASN A 81 4.93 -7.68 -0.69
N ILE A 82 6.21 -8.05 -0.86
CA ILE A 82 7.23 -7.86 0.18
C ILE A 82 7.37 -6.38 0.57
N LEU A 83 7.38 -5.47 -0.39
CA LEU A 83 7.48 -4.03 -0.12
C LEU A 83 6.24 -3.48 0.59
N LEU A 84 5.04 -4.03 0.31
CA LEU A 84 3.80 -3.73 1.04
C LEU A 84 3.85 -4.22 2.48
N GLU A 85 4.29 -5.47 2.71
CA GLU A 85 4.47 -6.04 4.06
C GLU A 85 5.52 -5.28 4.88
N GLU A 86 6.61 -4.85 4.24
CA GLU A 86 7.64 -4.01 4.87
C GLU A 86 7.16 -2.56 5.09
N GLN A 87 5.94 -2.23 4.69
CA GLN A 87 5.35 -0.89 4.77
C GLN A 87 6.19 0.20 4.09
N LYS A 88 6.99 -0.17 3.10
CA LYS A 88 7.76 0.79 2.29
C LYS A 88 6.89 1.50 1.26
N ILE A 89 5.90 0.79 0.77
CA ILE A 89 4.91 1.29 -0.19
C ILE A 89 3.50 1.04 0.34
N VAL A 90 2.54 1.77 -0.18
CA VAL A 90 1.10 1.57 0.08
C VAL A 90 0.34 1.44 -1.23
N LYS A 91 -0.71 0.64 -1.20
CA LYS A 91 -1.66 0.52 -2.29
C LYS A 91 -2.67 1.67 -2.20
N VAL A 92 -2.70 2.52 -3.23
CA VAL A 92 -3.63 3.66 -3.30
C VAL A 92 -4.91 3.29 -4.05
N THR A 93 -4.77 2.54 -5.15
CA THR A 93 -5.88 1.94 -5.91
C THR A 93 -5.51 0.53 -6.33
N GLU A 94 -6.38 -0.15 -7.11
CA GLU A 94 -6.08 -1.51 -7.60
C GLU A 94 -4.77 -1.63 -8.38
N ASP A 95 -4.36 -0.57 -9.09
CA ASP A 95 -3.18 -0.59 -9.97
C ASP A 95 -2.22 0.58 -9.70
N MET A 96 -2.40 1.32 -8.58
CA MET A 96 -1.55 2.45 -8.21
C MET A 96 -0.97 2.27 -6.82
N TYR A 97 0.34 2.42 -6.73
CA TYR A 97 1.11 2.32 -5.50
C TYR A 97 2.01 3.55 -5.37
N THR A 98 2.42 3.86 -4.15
CA THR A 98 3.39 4.92 -3.88
C THR A 98 4.15 4.62 -2.59
N LEU A 99 5.16 5.43 -2.27
CA LEU A 99 5.90 5.31 -1.02
C LEU A 99 4.99 5.66 0.16
N THR A 100 5.11 4.91 1.24
CA THR A 100 4.35 5.14 2.48
C THR A 100 4.56 6.56 3.01
N GLU A 101 5.79 7.07 2.95
CA GLU A 101 6.13 8.43 3.39
C GLU A 101 5.33 9.53 2.68
N TYR A 102 5.03 9.36 1.38
CA TYR A 102 4.22 10.33 0.65
C TYR A 102 2.78 10.35 1.11
N MET A 103 2.20 9.19 1.40
CA MET A 103 0.82 9.13 1.89
C MET A 103 0.70 9.57 3.35
N GLU A 104 1.69 9.31 4.19
CA GLU A 104 1.74 9.89 5.56
C GLU A 104 1.89 11.41 5.49
N ARG A 105 2.74 11.92 4.61
CA ARG A 105 2.86 13.37 4.41
C ARG A 105 1.58 14.00 3.87
N ALA A 106 0.91 13.32 2.94
CA ALA A 106 -0.38 13.76 2.42
C ALA A 106 -1.44 13.83 3.52
N LYS A 107 -1.49 12.84 4.40
CA LYS A 107 -2.38 12.81 5.56
C LYS A 107 -2.14 14.00 6.49
N GLU A 108 -0.89 14.28 6.85
CA GLU A 108 -0.53 15.43 7.70
C GLU A 108 -1.02 16.75 7.09
N LEU A 109 -0.73 17.00 5.82
CA LEU A 109 -1.10 18.23 5.13
C LEU A 109 -2.61 18.41 5.00
N ILE A 110 -3.34 17.33 4.68
CA ILE A 110 -4.80 17.36 4.60
C ILE A 110 -5.43 17.60 5.98
N GLN A 111 -4.91 16.95 7.03
CA GLN A 111 -5.38 17.18 8.39
C GLN A 111 -5.09 18.62 8.86
N GLU A 112 -3.93 19.19 8.50
CA GLU A 112 -3.61 20.57 8.83
C GLU A 112 -4.54 21.55 8.11
N HIS A 113 -4.81 21.31 6.82
CA HIS A 113 -5.78 22.12 6.07
C HIS A 113 -7.16 22.10 6.74
N LEU A 114 -7.62 20.93 7.14
CA LEU A 114 -8.95 20.76 7.75
C LEU A 114 -9.07 21.31 9.18
N LYS A 115 -7.97 21.72 9.82
CA LYS A 115 -8.03 22.48 11.08
C LYS A 115 -8.41 23.96 10.84
N GLY A 116 -8.01 24.52 9.70
CA GLY A 116 -8.31 25.90 9.32
C GLY A 116 -9.56 26.05 8.45
N GLU A 117 -9.80 25.09 7.59
CA GLU A 117 -10.89 25.09 6.62
C GLU A 117 -11.78 23.87 6.85
N PRO A 118 -13.13 24.03 6.92
CA PRO A 118 -14.02 22.91 7.25
C PRO A 118 -14.12 21.86 6.15
N VAL A 119 -13.73 22.21 4.92
CA VAL A 119 -13.89 21.39 3.71
C VAL A 119 -12.59 21.40 2.91
N ILE A 120 -12.26 20.29 2.28
CA ILE A 120 -11.22 20.19 1.26
C ILE A 120 -11.82 19.63 -0.03
N THR A 121 -11.47 20.22 -1.17
CA THR A 121 -11.91 19.78 -2.50
C THR A 121 -10.80 19.04 -3.26
N ILE A 122 -11.18 18.22 -4.26
CA ILE A 122 -10.21 17.56 -5.16
C ILE A 122 -9.29 18.58 -5.86
N ALA A 123 -9.79 19.80 -6.15
CA ALA A 123 -8.99 20.85 -6.75
C ALA A 123 -7.90 21.36 -5.78
N GLN A 124 -8.26 21.56 -4.52
CA GLN A 124 -7.29 21.94 -3.48
C GLN A 124 -6.26 20.83 -3.23
N VAL A 125 -6.66 19.56 -3.23
CA VAL A 125 -5.72 18.42 -3.15
C VAL A 125 -4.76 18.42 -4.32
N ARG A 126 -5.25 18.63 -5.55
CA ARG A 126 -4.43 18.74 -6.76
C ARG A 126 -3.36 19.85 -6.60
N ASP A 127 -3.79 21.02 -6.17
CA ASP A 127 -2.92 22.20 -6.05
C ASP A 127 -1.93 22.05 -4.87
N MET A 128 -2.37 21.42 -3.76
CA MET A 128 -1.53 21.14 -2.58
C MET A 128 -0.35 20.21 -2.91
N PHE A 129 -0.57 19.22 -3.77
CA PHE A 129 0.46 18.21 -4.11
C PHE A 129 1.09 18.44 -5.49
N ASP A 130 0.77 19.54 -6.17
CA ASP A 130 1.26 19.85 -7.52
C ASP A 130 1.11 18.64 -8.46
N THR A 131 -0.09 18.08 -8.50
CA THR A 131 -0.39 16.84 -9.22
C THR A 131 -1.59 17.00 -10.17
N SER A 132 -1.86 15.98 -10.96
CA SER A 132 -3.00 15.93 -11.83
C SER A 132 -4.31 15.61 -11.08
N ARG A 133 -5.45 15.97 -11.66
CA ARG A 133 -6.76 15.54 -11.12
C ARG A 133 -6.91 14.02 -11.09
N LYS A 134 -6.22 13.31 -11.99
CA LYS A 134 -6.20 11.85 -12.07
C LYS A 134 -5.56 11.24 -10.82
N SER A 135 -4.55 11.91 -10.24
CA SER A 135 -3.86 11.46 -9.04
C SER A 135 -4.44 12.08 -7.75
N ALA A 136 -4.95 13.31 -7.80
CA ALA A 136 -5.59 13.95 -6.66
C ALA A 136 -6.83 13.21 -6.14
N LYS A 137 -7.64 12.63 -7.05
CA LYS A 137 -8.82 11.84 -6.66
C LYS A 137 -8.44 10.57 -5.88
N PRO A 138 -7.51 9.72 -6.34
CA PRO A 138 -6.99 8.59 -5.56
C PRO A 138 -6.42 8.97 -4.19
N ILE A 139 -5.71 10.10 -4.07
CA ILE A 139 -5.18 10.56 -2.78
C ILE A 139 -6.33 10.76 -1.78
N ILE A 140 -7.35 11.51 -2.16
CA ILE A 140 -8.44 11.82 -1.23
C ILE A 140 -9.32 10.59 -0.94
N GLU A 141 -9.49 9.69 -1.91
CA GLU A 141 -10.21 8.42 -1.71
C GLU A 141 -9.44 7.47 -0.77
N TYR A 142 -8.10 7.48 -0.83
CA TYR A 142 -7.28 6.78 0.14
C TYR A 142 -7.46 7.38 1.55
N MET A 143 -7.50 8.72 1.69
CA MET A 143 -7.77 9.36 2.98
C MET A 143 -9.16 9.02 3.53
N ASP A 144 -10.17 8.85 2.66
CA ASP A 144 -11.48 8.36 3.06
C ASP A 144 -11.39 6.91 3.60
N SER A 145 -10.60 6.04 2.94
CA SER A 145 -10.46 4.63 3.32
C SER A 145 -9.79 4.45 4.69
N ILE A 146 -8.83 5.29 5.03
CA ILE A 146 -8.14 5.28 6.33
C ILE A 146 -8.81 6.18 7.39
N LYS A 147 -10.03 6.65 7.12
CA LYS A 147 -10.86 7.46 8.04
C LYS A 147 -10.19 8.78 8.48
N VAL A 148 -9.46 9.41 7.60
CA VAL A 148 -8.96 10.78 7.79
C VAL A 148 -9.99 11.78 7.31
N THR A 149 -10.63 11.49 6.19
CA THR A 149 -11.70 12.29 5.60
C THR A 149 -12.96 11.47 5.33
N LYS A 150 -14.05 12.14 5.07
CA LYS A 150 -15.30 11.53 4.60
C LYS A 150 -15.99 12.42 3.58
N LYS A 151 -16.71 11.82 2.65
CA LYS A 151 -17.52 12.52 1.66
C LYS A 151 -18.62 13.35 2.32
N THR A 152 -18.83 14.53 1.77
CA THR A 152 -20.06 15.32 2.00
C THR A 152 -21.12 14.93 0.98
N GLY A 153 -22.23 15.71 0.91
CA GLY A 153 -23.23 15.54 -0.15
C GLY A 153 -22.71 15.86 -1.57
N ALA A 154 -21.64 16.66 -1.70
CA ALA A 154 -20.98 16.96 -2.96
C ALA A 154 -19.83 15.97 -3.23
N GLU A 155 -19.78 15.37 -4.40
CA GLU A 155 -18.79 14.34 -4.76
C GLU A 155 -17.34 14.84 -4.68
N SER A 156 -17.12 16.13 -4.93
CA SER A 156 -15.81 16.77 -4.96
C SER A 156 -15.28 17.23 -3.61
N GLU A 157 -16.11 17.17 -2.56
CA GLU A 157 -15.80 17.75 -1.25
C GLU A 157 -15.64 16.69 -0.16
N ARG A 158 -14.73 16.96 0.77
CA ARG A 158 -14.48 16.14 1.97
C ARG A 158 -14.40 17.02 3.20
N VAL A 159 -14.79 16.45 4.32
CA VAL A 159 -14.61 17.01 5.68
C VAL A 159 -13.77 16.06 6.50
N ALA A 160 -13.31 16.49 7.67
CA ALA A 160 -12.67 15.58 8.62
C ALA A 160 -13.62 14.43 9.00
N TYR A 161 -13.06 13.25 9.22
CA TYR A 161 -13.82 12.06 9.58
C TYR A 161 -14.46 12.22 10.95
#